data_8b65d653d46ea4685ba79ddec0cf93af
#
_entry.id   8b65d653d46ea4685ba79ddec0cf93af
#
_cell.length_a   1.000
_cell.length_b   1.000
_cell.length_c   1.000
_cell.angle_alpha   90.00
_cell.angle_beta   90.00
_cell.angle_gamma   90.00
#
_symmetry.space_group_name_H-M   'P 1'
#
loop_
_entity.id
_entity.type
_entity.pdbx_description
1 polymer ?
#
loop_
_entity_poly.entity_id
_entity_poly.type
_entity_poly.pdbx_seq_one_letter_code
_entity_poly.pdbx_strand_id
1 'polypeptide(L)'
;MKRFLPLAILLTTVLLLSGCTIFPSRKKAALNVTTTPKATIFLDGEHLGQTPYYNEKLKSGEYVLKIVPESSGQALTPWEGRVNLSPGILTVVNRELGLTQELSSGEILSFEPLADKKAASISIVTTPDGAVVNLDGEPRGFAPLSIDNISEGEHILVVNSPGYQEKSIKAKTVKGNKLIASIQLARIATDTASSGESEATPSASPKASPQASPTTKTSPSPSIKASPKSSPTANLARPYVQIDSPDVGWVNVRSEPSTAKGDETILTKVDHGQQFPLLSEQSGWYQIEYETGKKGWISGKYAEKFE
;
A
#
# COMPACT_ATOMS: atom_id res chain seq x y z
N MET A 1 62.60 -48.36 17.64
CA MET A 1 61.28 -47.86 17.99
C MET A 1 61.18 -46.43 18.63
N LYS A 2 62.30 -45.85 19.06
CA LYS A 2 62.36 -44.54 19.78
C LYS A 2 62.37 -43.28 18.87
N ARG A 3 62.53 -43.40 17.56
CA ARG A 3 62.73 -42.26 16.64
C ARG A 3 61.44 -41.76 15.99
N PHE A 4 60.28 -42.44 16.09
CA PHE A 4 59.03 -42.03 15.52
C PHE A 4 58.14 -41.30 16.51
N LEU A 5 58.41 -41.34 17.81
CA LEU A 5 57.65 -40.71 18.86
C LEU A 5 57.63 -39.18 18.75
N PRO A 6 58.76 -38.48 18.48
CA PRO A 6 58.68 -36.99 18.32
C PRO A 6 57.99 -36.55 17.07
N LEU A 7 58.02 -37.35 15.99
CA LEU A 7 57.30 -37.04 14.75
C LEU A 7 55.77 -37.16 14.91
N ALA A 8 55.31 -38.16 15.67
CA ALA A 8 53.91 -38.33 15.98
C ALA A 8 53.37 -37.21 16.89
N ILE A 9 54.14 -36.76 17.85
CA ILE A 9 53.79 -35.62 18.73
C ILE A 9 53.73 -34.29 17.93
N LEU A 10 54.68 -34.09 17.02
CA LEU A 10 54.68 -32.91 16.14
C LEU A 10 53.44 -32.89 15.21
N LEU A 11 53.05 -34.03 14.67
CA LEU A 11 51.88 -34.15 13.78
C LEU A 11 50.57 -33.92 14.54
N THR A 12 50.44 -34.40 15.78
CA THR A 12 49.25 -34.16 16.61
C THR A 12 49.13 -32.69 17.06
N THR A 13 50.24 -31.99 17.31
CA THR A 13 50.24 -30.55 17.67
C THR A 13 49.77 -29.68 16.49
N VAL A 14 50.18 -30.02 15.26
CA VAL A 14 49.73 -29.30 14.05
C VAL A 14 48.24 -29.47 13.80
N LEU A 15 47.66 -30.65 14.07
CA LEU A 15 46.21 -30.88 13.93
C LEU A 15 45.37 -30.10 14.96
N LEU A 16 45.92 -29.82 16.15
CA LEU A 16 45.21 -29.09 17.19
C LEU A 16 45.19 -27.55 16.96
N LEU A 17 46.08 -27.01 16.13
CA LEU A 17 46.08 -25.58 15.78
C LEU A 17 45.21 -25.19 14.60
N SER A 18 44.61 -26.16 13.89
CA SER A 18 43.69 -25.89 12.76
C SER A 18 42.29 -25.47 13.17
N GLY A 19 42.07 -25.22 14.46
CA GLY A 19 40.80 -24.81 15.03
C GLY A 19 40.42 -23.33 14.93
N CYS A 20 41.07 -22.53 14.06
CA CYS A 20 40.60 -21.21 13.74
C CYS A 20 39.36 -21.32 12.86
N THR A 21 38.19 -21.55 13.46
CA THR A 21 36.94 -21.23 12.83
C THR A 21 36.94 -19.72 12.57
N ILE A 22 37.19 -19.35 11.32
CA ILE A 22 36.97 -18.00 10.83
C ILE A 22 35.45 -17.85 10.88
N PHE A 23 34.93 -17.39 12.02
CA PHE A 23 33.53 -16.91 12.06
C PHE A 23 33.47 -15.75 11.07
N PRO A 24 32.69 -15.85 9.99
CA PRO A 24 32.56 -14.73 9.08
C PRO A 24 32.04 -13.55 9.91
N SER A 25 32.86 -12.53 10.05
CA SER A 25 32.43 -11.29 10.69
C SER A 25 31.19 -10.84 9.96
N ARG A 26 30.01 -10.90 10.63
CA ARG A 26 28.78 -10.42 10.03
C ARG A 26 29.02 -8.97 9.64
N LYS A 27 28.95 -8.70 8.34
CA LYS A 27 29.10 -7.34 7.81
C LYS A 27 28.07 -6.44 8.47
N LYS A 28 28.45 -5.20 8.73
CA LYS A 28 27.56 -4.21 9.34
C LYS A 28 26.47 -3.81 8.35
N ALA A 29 25.30 -3.47 8.89
CA ALA A 29 24.16 -2.93 8.19
C ALA A 29 23.75 -1.61 8.84
N ALA A 30 22.99 -0.79 8.13
CA ALA A 30 22.47 0.45 8.63
C ALA A 30 20.94 0.41 8.74
N LEU A 31 20.42 1.05 9.77
CA LEU A 31 18.98 1.22 10.00
C LEU A 31 18.67 2.68 10.29
N ASN A 32 17.69 3.22 9.59
CA ASN A 32 17.10 4.53 9.85
C ASN A 32 15.63 4.34 10.14
N VAL A 33 15.16 4.82 11.29
CA VAL A 33 13.73 4.76 11.68
C VAL A 33 13.23 6.15 11.97
N THR A 34 12.18 6.56 11.26
CA THR A 34 11.47 7.82 11.47
C THR A 34 9.99 7.52 11.73
N THR A 35 9.39 8.22 12.68
CA THR A 35 7.97 8.02 13.02
C THR A 35 7.26 9.34 13.29
N THR A 36 5.98 9.32 13.07
CA THR A 36 5.04 10.36 13.51
C THR A 36 3.89 9.68 14.25
N PRO A 37 3.68 10.02 15.53
CA PRO A 37 4.54 10.83 16.40
C PRO A 37 5.85 10.12 16.78
N LYS A 38 6.66 10.76 17.63
CA LYS A 38 7.86 10.12 18.19
C LYS A 38 7.51 8.80 18.87
N ALA A 39 8.43 7.85 18.77
CA ALA A 39 8.24 6.51 19.30
C ALA A 39 9.55 5.96 19.89
N THR A 40 9.42 5.06 20.84
CA THR A 40 10.50 4.23 21.33
C THR A 40 10.63 2.98 20.47
N ILE A 41 11.85 2.59 20.12
CA ILE A 41 12.13 1.46 19.23
C ILE A 41 12.89 0.35 19.95
N PHE A 42 12.50 -0.88 19.61
CA PHE A 42 13.14 -2.11 20.07
C PHE A 42 13.47 -2.98 18.85
N LEU A 43 14.63 -3.63 18.87
CA LEU A 43 15.07 -4.58 17.87
C LEU A 43 15.31 -5.93 18.54
N ASP A 44 14.56 -6.97 18.20
CA ASP A 44 14.54 -8.27 18.89
C ASP A 44 14.38 -8.13 20.44
N GLY A 45 13.58 -7.13 20.85
CA GLY A 45 13.36 -6.83 22.26
C GLY A 45 14.43 -5.96 22.93
N GLU A 46 15.58 -5.71 22.29
CA GLU A 46 16.60 -4.78 22.78
C GLU A 46 16.15 -3.33 22.53
N HIS A 47 16.18 -2.50 23.57
CA HIS A 47 15.83 -1.09 23.49
C HIS A 47 16.93 -0.32 22.76
N LEU A 48 16.62 0.28 21.62
CA LEU A 48 17.56 1.05 20.81
C LEU A 48 17.52 2.57 21.08
N GLY A 49 16.41 3.09 21.59
CA GLY A 49 16.19 4.52 21.84
C GLY A 49 14.91 5.02 21.20
N GLN A 50 14.88 6.32 20.88
CA GLN A 50 13.71 7.02 20.34
C GLN A 50 13.94 7.43 18.89
N THR A 51 12.84 7.62 18.16
CA THR A 51 12.87 8.17 16.79
C THR A 51 13.02 9.70 16.81
N PRO A 52 13.68 10.30 15.79
CA PRO A 52 14.37 9.64 14.68
C PRO A 52 15.65 8.90 15.15
N TYR A 53 15.84 7.69 14.63
CA TYR A 53 16.98 6.83 15.00
C TYR A 53 17.81 6.48 13.77
N TYR A 54 19.14 6.54 13.90
CA TYR A 54 20.07 6.12 12.87
C TYR A 54 21.25 5.36 13.49
N ASN A 55 21.55 4.18 12.92
CA ASN A 55 22.71 3.41 13.30
C ASN A 55 23.26 2.61 12.10
N GLU A 56 24.54 2.77 11.79
CA GLU A 56 25.23 2.09 10.68
C GLU A 56 26.10 0.89 11.13
N LYS A 57 26.03 0.54 12.42
CA LYS A 57 26.92 -0.46 13.01
C LYS A 57 26.18 -1.71 13.48
N LEU A 58 24.93 -1.88 13.07
CA LEU A 58 24.12 -3.06 13.39
C LEU A 58 24.67 -4.30 12.68
N LYS A 59 24.48 -5.46 13.27
CA LYS A 59 24.81 -6.73 12.61
C LYS A 59 23.76 -7.00 11.53
N SER A 60 24.20 -7.51 10.37
CA SER A 60 23.26 -7.95 9.33
C SER A 60 22.48 -9.19 9.79
N GLY A 61 21.20 -9.26 9.42
CA GLY A 61 20.30 -10.36 9.77
C GLY A 61 18.84 -9.96 9.69
N GLU A 62 17.98 -10.92 9.95
CA GLU A 62 16.55 -10.69 10.15
C GLU A 62 16.29 -10.33 11.61
N TYR A 63 15.43 -9.33 11.82
CA TYR A 63 15.09 -8.80 13.14
C TYR A 63 13.60 -8.49 13.21
N VAL A 64 13.06 -8.54 14.41
CA VAL A 64 11.74 -7.98 14.73
C VAL A 64 11.92 -6.56 15.22
N LEU A 65 11.47 -5.58 14.45
CA LEU A 65 11.45 -4.18 14.83
C LEU A 65 10.09 -3.86 15.45
N LYS A 66 10.10 -3.40 16.71
CA LYS A 66 8.92 -2.93 17.42
C LYS A 66 9.03 -1.44 17.67
N ILE A 67 7.96 -0.72 17.36
CA ILE A 67 7.83 0.74 17.47
C ILE A 67 6.67 1.04 18.41
N VAL A 68 6.95 1.67 19.55
CA VAL A 68 5.96 2.02 20.57
C VAL A 68 5.82 3.54 20.62
N PRO A 69 4.68 4.11 20.18
CA PRO A 69 4.48 5.55 20.14
C PRO A 69 4.52 6.15 21.55
N GLU A 70 5.09 7.34 21.66
CA GLU A 70 4.94 8.17 22.83
C GLU A 70 3.58 8.87 22.75
N SER A 71 2.65 8.44 23.59
CA SER A 71 1.31 9.02 23.60
C SER A 71 1.22 10.18 24.57
N SER A 72 0.90 11.36 24.08
CA SER A 72 0.46 12.50 24.88
C SER A 72 -1.06 12.65 24.72
N GLY A 73 -1.82 11.86 25.47
CA GLY A 73 -3.27 12.00 25.57
C GLY A 73 -4.11 10.93 24.87
N GLN A 74 -3.73 10.41 23.72
CA GLN A 74 -4.48 9.38 22.99
C GLN A 74 -3.60 8.15 22.78
N ALA A 75 -4.12 6.96 23.15
CA ALA A 75 -3.37 5.72 22.99
C ALA A 75 -3.29 5.33 21.51
N LEU A 76 -2.10 5.44 20.94
CA LEU A 76 -1.82 4.99 19.58
C LEU A 76 -1.38 3.53 19.58
N THR A 77 -1.64 2.84 18.48
CA THR A 77 -1.29 1.42 18.35
C THR A 77 0.20 1.24 18.05
N PRO A 78 0.94 0.44 18.84
CA PRO A 78 2.30 0.04 18.52
C PRO A 78 2.34 -0.74 17.19
N TRP A 79 3.43 -0.56 16.46
CA TRP A 79 3.70 -1.34 15.27
C TRP A 79 4.82 -2.34 15.53
N GLU A 80 4.68 -3.53 14.96
CA GLU A 80 5.70 -4.57 15.00
C GLU A 80 5.80 -5.25 13.64
N GLY A 81 7.02 -5.43 13.14
CA GLY A 81 7.25 -6.05 11.86
C GLY A 81 8.67 -6.58 11.70
N ARG A 82 8.84 -7.50 10.74
CA ARG A 82 10.16 -8.03 10.40
C ARG A 82 10.91 -7.07 9.49
N VAL A 83 12.18 -6.87 9.76
CA VAL A 83 13.10 -6.09 8.94
C VAL A 83 14.32 -6.92 8.62
N ASN A 84 14.73 -6.92 7.36
CA ASN A 84 15.97 -7.56 6.93
C ASN A 84 17.06 -6.50 6.80
N LEU A 85 18.09 -6.59 7.64
CA LEU A 85 19.25 -5.71 7.61
C LEU A 85 20.34 -6.35 6.75
N SER A 86 20.42 -5.97 5.49
CA SER A 86 21.39 -6.51 4.54
C SER A 86 22.79 -5.88 4.72
N PRO A 87 23.86 -6.65 4.50
CA PRO A 87 25.24 -6.18 4.71
C PRO A 87 25.59 -4.97 3.82
N GLY A 88 26.01 -3.87 4.43
CA GLY A 88 26.40 -2.65 3.73
C GLY A 88 25.21 -1.85 3.15
N ILE A 89 23.99 -2.22 3.51
CA ILE A 89 22.75 -1.58 3.05
C ILE A 89 22.13 -0.78 4.20
N LEU A 90 21.57 0.38 3.85
CA LEU A 90 20.71 1.15 4.71
C LEU A 90 19.25 0.68 4.50
N THR A 91 18.65 0.17 5.56
CA THR A 91 17.20 -0.05 5.63
C THR A 91 16.54 1.18 6.23
N VAL A 92 15.56 1.74 5.51
CA VAL A 92 14.80 2.91 5.94
C VAL A 92 13.40 2.47 6.33
N VAL A 93 12.95 2.88 7.50
CA VAL A 93 11.61 2.60 8.03
C VAL A 93 10.97 3.93 8.40
N ASN A 94 9.90 4.29 7.71
CA ASN A 94 9.07 5.44 8.04
C ASN A 94 7.69 4.96 8.45
N ARG A 95 7.17 5.42 9.59
CA ARG A 95 5.86 5.01 10.10
C ARG A 95 5.07 6.22 10.61
N GLU A 96 3.83 6.26 10.21
CA GLU A 96 2.80 7.14 10.76
C GLU A 96 1.88 6.26 11.60
N LEU A 97 1.90 6.47 12.93
CA LEU A 97 1.22 5.61 13.89
C LEU A 97 -0.17 6.20 14.20
N GLY A 98 -1.19 5.41 13.97
CA GLY A 98 -2.60 5.75 14.21
C GLY A 98 -3.18 5.06 15.43
N LEU A 99 -4.49 5.29 15.66
CA LEU A 99 -5.25 4.68 16.74
C LEU A 99 -5.39 3.17 16.59
N THR A 100 -5.41 2.70 15.36
CA THR A 100 -5.44 1.27 15.01
C THR A 100 -4.38 0.98 13.95
N GLN A 101 -4.10 -0.30 13.70
CA GLN A 101 -3.17 -0.70 12.64
C GLN A 101 -3.67 -0.28 11.25
N GLU A 102 -4.96 -0.31 11.01
CA GLU A 102 -5.57 0.09 9.75
C GLU A 102 -5.49 1.60 9.49
N LEU A 103 -5.44 2.40 10.57
CA LEU A 103 -5.27 3.85 10.49
C LEU A 103 -3.80 4.28 10.51
N SER A 104 -2.88 3.32 10.54
CA SER A 104 -1.44 3.56 10.50
C SER A 104 -0.93 3.39 9.07
N SER A 105 0.05 4.19 8.68
CA SER A 105 0.72 4.07 7.39
C SER A 105 2.23 3.99 7.53
N GLY A 106 2.90 3.71 6.44
CA GLY A 106 4.35 3.78 6.41
C GLY A 106 4.97 2.94 5.31
N GLU A 107 6.30 3.01 5.22
CA GLU A 107 7.08 2.21 4.28
C GLU A 107 8.35 1.67 4.91
N ILE A 108 8.81 0.55 4.37
CA ILE A 108 10.12 -0.02 4.62
C ILE A 108 10.83 -0.13 3.27
N LEU A 109 11.96 0.55 3.15
CA LEU A 109 12.79 0.54 1.95
C LEU A 109 14.11 -0.14 2.26
N SER A 110 14.49 -1.10 1.46
CA SER A 110 15.73 -1.85 1.57
C SER A 110 16.26 -2.22 0.19
N PHE A 111 17.47 -2.75 0.11
CA PHE A 111 18.06 -3.19 -1.14
C PHE A 111 18.49 -4.65 -1.08
N GLU A 112 18.34 -5.32 -2.21
CA GLU A 112 18.92 -6.63 -2.48
C GLU A 112 19.84 -6.54 -3.70
N PRO A 113 21.03 -7.18 -3.66
CA PRO A 113 21.92 -7.17 -4.81
C PRO A 113 21.33 -7.97 -5.97
N LEU A 114 21.38 -7.39 -7.19
CA LEU A 114 21.08 -8.08 -8.43
C LEU A 114 22.31 -8.83 -8.97
N ALA A 115 22.05 -9.88 -9.74
CA ALA A 115 23.10 -10.58 -10.50
C ALA A 115 23.68 -9.66 -11.56
N ASP A 116 22.84 -8.96 -12.32
CA ASP A 116 23.26 -7.93 -13.26
C ASP A 116 23.59 -6.61 -12.52
N LYS A 117 24.89 -6.27 -12.54
CA LYS A 117 25.38 -5.05 -11.89
C LYS A 117 25.06 -3.75 -12.64
N LYS A 118 24.52 -3.84 -13.85
CA LYS A 118 24.13 -2.69 -14.66
C LYS A 118 22.64 -2.39 -14.58
N ALA A 119 21.82 -3.37 -14.20
CA ALA A 119 20.39 -3.24 -14.04
C ALA A 119 20.03 -2.63 -12.67
N ALA A 120 18.91 -1.93 -12.63
CA ALA A 120 18.21 -1.57 -11.40
C ALA A 120 16.77 -2.02 -11.49
N SER A 121 16.17 -2.44 -10.39
CA SER A 121 14.78 -2.84 -10.33
C SER A 121 14.13 -2.41 -9.03
N ILE A 122 12.79 -2.38 -9.00
CA ILE A 122 11.98 -2.13 -7.80
C ILE A 122 11.02 -3.30 -7.63
N SER A 123 10.90 -3.81 -6.40
CA SER A 123 9.84 -4.73 -6.00
C SER A 123 8.95 -4.02 -4.98
N ILE A 124 7.66 -4.01 -5.22
CA ILE A 124 6.69 -3.25 -4.44
C ILE A 124 5.66 -4.23 -3.88
N VAL A 125 5.49 -4.20 -2.55
CA VAL A 125 4.46 -4.95 -1.83
C VAL A 125 3.67 -3.94 -1.01
N THR A 126 2.35 -4.06 -1.00
CA THR A 126 1.46 -3.12 -0.31
C THR A 126 0.53 -3.81 0.68
N THR A 127 0.08 -3.07 1.66
CA THR A 127 -1.04 -3.41 2.51
C THR A 127 -2.03 -2.24 2.46
N PRO A 128 -3.23 -2.41 1.88
CA PRO A 128 -3.78 -3.66 1.34
C PRO A 128 -3.10 -4.14 0.06
N ASP A 129 -3.28 -5.42 -0.26
CA ASP A 129 -2.89 -5.97 -1.56
C ASP A 129 -3.70 -5.33 -2.69
N GLY A 130 -3.17 -5.39 -3.91
CA GLY A 130 -3.88 -4.88 -5.09
C GLY A 130 -3.91 -3.35 -5.19
N ALA A 131 -3.11 -2.62 -4.41
CA ALA A 131 -3.01 -1.18 -4.56
C ALA A 131 -2.41 -0.80 -5.92
N VAL A 132 -2.95 0.25 -6.52
CA VAL A 132 -2.44 0.81 -7.78
C VAL A 132 -1.09 1.46 -7.54
N VAL A 133 -0.15 1.17 -8.41
CA VAL A 133 1.23 1.67 -8.36
C VAL A 133 1.49 2.58 -9.54
N ASN A 134 1.84 3.83 -9.27
CA ASN A 134 2.36 4.78 -10.25
C ASN A 134 3.83 5.06 -9.96
N LEU A 135 4.65 5.07 -10.99
CA LEU A 135 6.06 5.43 -10.91
C LEU A 135 6.33 6.60 -11.85
N ASP A 136 6.82 7.71 -11.30
CA ASP A 136 7.08 8.95 -12.04
C ASP A 136 5.87 9.49 -12.82
N GLY A 137 4.68 9.33 -12.21
CA GLY A 137 3.41 9.74 -12.82
C GLY A 137 2.84 8.76 -13.85
N GLU A 138 3.52 7.66 -14.15
CA GLU A 138 3.04 6.61 -15.05
C GLU A 138 2.47 5.42 -14.26
N PRO A 139 1.25 4.97 -14.57
CA PRO A 139 0.70 3.76 -13.96
C PRO A 139 1.50 2.53 -14.41
N ARG A 140 1.93 1.71 -13.45
CA ARG A 140 2.73 0.51 -13.69
C ARG A 140 1.96 -0.79 -13.43
N GLY A 141 0.87 -0.73 -12.69
CA GLY A 141 0.03 -1.89 -12.38
C GLY A 141 -0.38 -1.95 -10.92
N PHE A 142 -0.57 -3.16 -10.42
CA PHE A 142 -1.06 -3.43 -9.07
C PHE A 142 0.00 -4.15 -8.25
N ALA A 143 0.12 -3.82 -6.97
CA ALA A 143 0.98 -4.54 -6.05
C ALA A 143 0.35 -5.91 -5.66
N PRO A 144 1.19 -6.97 -5.46
CA PRO A 144 2.65 -6.97 -5.54
C PRO A 144 3.16 -6.86 -6.98
N LEU A 145 4.16 -6.00 -7.19
CA LEU A 145 4.68 -5.66 -8.51
C LEU A 145 6.22 -5.64 -8.51
N SER A 146 6.82 -6.17 -9.57
CA SER A 146 8.25 -6.00 -9.85
C SER A 146 8.43 -5.26 -11.16
N ILE A 147 9.25 -4.21 -11.15
CA ILE A 147 9.56 -3.39 -12.32
C ILE A 147 11.07 -3.49 -12.54
N ASP A 148 11.45 -4.07 -13.67
CA ASP A 148 12.85 -4.26 -14.04
C ASP A 148 13.34 -3.17 -15.00
N ASN A 149 14.67 -3.02 -15.10
CA ASN A 149 15.34 -2.07 -16.01
C ASN A 149 14.93 -0.61 -15.80
N ILE A 150 14.80 -0.22 -14.54
CA ILE A 150 14.54 1.18 -14.18
C ILE A 150 15.85 1.98 -14.28
N SER A 151 15.75 3.26 -14.61
CA SER A 151 16.88 4.18 -14.56
C SER A 151 17.43 4.28 -13.13
N GLU A 152 18.74 4.51 -13.01
CA GLU A 152 19.32 4.88 -11.73
C GLU A 152 18.93 6.31 -11.38
N GLY A 153 18.56 6.57 -10.14
CA GLY A 153 18.20 7.90 -9.68
C GLY A 153 17.06 7.94 -8.68
N GLU A 154 16.54 9.13 -8.47
CA GLU A 154 15.34 9.35 -7.64
C GLU A 154 14.09 9.16 -8.50
N HIS A 155 13.13 8.46 -7.95
CA HIS A 155 11.82 8.19 -8.53
C HIS A 155 10.74 8.55 -7.52
N ILE A 156 9.58 8.96 -8.03
CA ILE A 156 8.40 9.18 -7.21
C ILE A 156 7.47 7.98 -7.39
N LEU A 157 7.30 7.25 -6.31
CA LEU A 157 6.39 6.12 -6.22
C LEU A 157 5.11 6.58 -5.52
N VAL A 158 3.99 6.53 -6.22
CA VAL A 158 2.68 6.85 -5.67
C VAL A 158 1.84 5.58 -5.63
N VAL A 159 1.30 5.29 -4.45
CA VAL A 159 0.49 4.09 -4.20
C VAL A 159 -0.86 4.51 -3.68
N ASN A 160 -1.93 4.01 -4.29
CA ASN A 160 -3.28 4.27 -3.81
C ASN A 160 -4.15 2.99 -3.86
N SER A 161 -5.17 2.96 -3.00
CA SER A 161 -6.17 1.90 -2.95
C SER A 161 -7.51 2.49 -2.50
N PRO A 162 -8.65 2.00 -3.04
CA PRO A 162 -9.97 2.47 -2.63
C PRO A 162 -10.19 2.36 -1.11
N GLY A 163 -10.64 3.44 -0.47
CA GLY A 163 -10.85 3.52 0.97
C GLY A 163 -9.58 3.72 1.81
N TYR A 164 -8.43 3.95 1.17
CA TYR A 164 -7.15 4.23 1.82
C TYR A 164 -6.59 5.57 1.38
N GLN A 165 -5.77 6.16 2.23
CA GLN A 165 -5.05 7.39 1.91
C GLN A 165 -3.93 7.09 0.90
N GLU A 166 -3.84 7.90 -0.13
CA GLU A 166 -2.75 7.83 -1.09
C GLU A 166 -1.42 8.13 -0.41
N LYS A 167 -0.39 7.40 -0.79
CA LYS A 167 0.96 7.59 -0.26
C LYS A 167 1.97 7.82 -1.39
N SER A 168 2.67 8.95 -1.30
CA SER A 168 3.77 9.30 -2.20
C SER A 168 5.11 9.13 -1.50
N ILE A 169 6.03 8.41 -2.14
CA ILE A 169 7.32 8.02 -1.59
C ILE A 169 8.42 8.37 -2.58
N LYS A 170 9.47 9.04 -2.11
CA LYS A 170 10.70 9.20 -2.88
C LYS A 170 11.54 7.94 -2.76
N ALA A 171 11.72 7.24 -3.86
CA ALA A 171 12.46 6.00 -3.95
C ALA A 171 13.73 6.22 -4.77
N LYS A 172 14.89 5.88 -4.23
CA LYS A 172 16.15 5.97 -4.97
C LYS A 172 16.54 4.60 -5.46
N THR A 173 16.71 4.45 -6.78
CA THR A 173 17.25 3.23 -7.39
C THR A 173 18.75 3.32 -7.59
N VAL A 174 19.42 2.19 -7.48
CA VAL A 174 20.87 2.08 -7.62
C VAL A 174 21.19 0.88 -8.50
N LYS A 175 22.07 1.06 -9.49
CA LYS A 175 22.54 -0.03 -10.34
C LYS A 175 23.12 -1.20 -9.55
N GLY A 176 22.86 -2.40 -10.04
CA GLY A 176 23.26 -3.65 -9.40
C GLY A 176 22.41 -4.02 -8.17
N ASN A 177 21.31 -3.28 -7.91
CA ASN A 177 20.45 -3.53 -6.77
C ASN A 177 18.96 -3.48 -7.16
N LYS A 178 18.18 -4.29 -6.46
CA LYS A 178 16.73 -4.24 -6.42
C LYS A 178 16.30 -3.47 -5.18
N LEU A 179 15.55 -2.39 -5.35
CA LEU A 179 14.88 -1.71 -4.25
C LEU A 179 13.67 -2.54 -3.84
N ILE A 180 13.58 -2.89 -2.58
CA ILE A 180 12.42 -3.55 -1.99
C ILE A 180 11.62 -2.47 -1.23
N ALA A 181 10.40 -2.24 -1.65
CA ALA A 181 9.48 -1.29 -1.04
C ALA A 181 8.27 -2.02 -0.47
N SER A 182 8.17 -2.09 0.86
CA SER A 182 7.00 -2.60 1.56
C SER A 182 6.21 -1.41 2.09
N ILE A 183 4.98 -1.22 1.64
CA ILE A 183 4.20 -0.01 1.88
C ILE A 183 2.88 -0.38 2.53
N GLN A 184 2.56 0.25 3.65
CA GLN A 184 1.26 0.17 4.29
C GLN A 184 0.52 1.50 4.09
N LEU A 185 -0.71 1.43 3.59
CA LEU A 185 -1.60 2.58 3.46
C LEU A 185 -2.51 2.67 4.68
N ALA A 186 -2.77 3.88 5.15
CA ALA A 186 -3.76 4.13 6.18
C ALA A 186 -5.17 4.10 5.58
N ARG A 187 -6.08 3.42 6.23
CA ARG A 187 -7.50 3.46 5.89
C ARG A 187 -8.06 4.87 6.12
N ILE A 188 -8.90 5.34 5.22
CA ILE A 188 -9.62 6.60 5.43
C ILE A 188 -10.61 6.36 6.57
N ALA A 189 -10.48 7.12 7.67
CA ALA A 189 -11.47 7.09 8.73
C ALA A 189 -12.78 7.65 8.18
N THR A 190 -13.74 6.77 7.92
CA THR A 190 -15.12 7.20 7.75
C THR A 190 -15.67 7.41 9.15
N ASP A 191 -16.12 8.63 9.47
CA ASP A 191 -16.89 8.91 10.68
C ASP A 191 -18.22 8.15 10.60
N THR A 192 -18.17 6.86 10.86
CA THR A 192 -19.36 6.07 11.17
C THR A 192 -19.64 6.34 12.64
N ALA A 193 -20.51 7.33 12.88
CA ALA A 193 -21.11 7.50 14.18
C ALA A 193 -21.54 6.13 14.70
N SER A 194 -20.97 5.80 15.86
CA SER A 194 -21.24 4.62 16.66
C SER A 194 -22.73 4.28 16.67
N SER A 195 -23.12 3.27 15.92
CA SER A 195 -24.28 2.46 16.28
C SER A 195 -23.74 1.31 17.10
N GLY A 196 -23.84 1.48 18.40
CA GLY A 196 -23.55 0.43 19.37
C GLY A 196 -24.44 -0.78 19.08
N GLU A 197 -23.84 -1.82 18.54
CA GLU A 197 -24.44 -3.15 18.48
C GLU A 197 -24.27 -3.81 19.83
N SER A 198 -25.33 -3.66 20.62
CA SER A 198 -25.55 -4.42 21.84
C SER A 198 -25.76 -5.88 21.45
N GLU A 199 -24.86 -6.74 21.84
CA GLU A 199 -25.02 -8.19 21.80
C GLU A 199 -26.32 -8.60 22.50
N ALA A 200 -27.31 -9.03 21.73
CA ALA A 200 -28.50 -9.70 22.25
C ALA A 200 -28.43 -11.17 21.87
N THR A 201 -28.21 -12.00 22.89
CA THR A 201 -28.32 -13.45 22.93
C THR A 201 -29.67 -13.95 22.40
N PRO A 202 -29.74 -15.03 21.62
CA PRO A 202 -31.01 -15.53 21.10
C PRO A 202 -31.74 -16.38 22.14
N SER A 203 -33.00 -16.05 22.40
CA SER A 203 -33.94 -16.95 23.06
C SER A 203 -35.19 -17.16 22.21
N ALA A 204 -35.57 -18.42 22.16
CA ALA A 204 -36.49 -19.15 21.29
C ALA A 204 -37.89 -18.58 21.06
N SER A 205 -38.39 -18.91 19.87
CA SER A 205 -39.76 -19.02 19.30
C SER A 205 -40.82 -19.62 20.28
N PRO A 206 -42.18 -19.59 20.04
CA PRO A 206 -42.85 -19.60 18.77
C PRO A 206 -44.26 -18.93 18.65
N LYS A 207 -44.72 -18.75 17.40
CA LYS A 207 -46.03 -19.06 16.86
C LYS A 207 -47.17 -18.01 16.80
N ALA A 208 -47.70 -17.92 15.59
CA ALA A 208 -49.06 -17.67 15.09
C ALA A 208 -49.41 -16.29 14.52
N SER A 209 -49.61 -16.34 13.23
CA SER A 209 -50.44 -15.49 12.33
C SER A 209 -51.94 -15.49 12.75
N PRO A 210 -52.90 -14.73 12.12
CA PRO A 210 -52.84 -13.81 11.01
C PRO A 210 -53.80 -12.55 11.12
N GLN A 211 -53.67 -11.68 10.10
CA GLN A 211 -54.84 -11.03 9.42
C GLN A 211 -55.13 -9.52 9.59
N ALA A 212 -55.23 -8.91 8.43
CA ALA A 212 -56.04 -7.80 7.95
C ALA A 212 -55.53 -6.35 7.99
N SER A 213 -55.29 -5.85 6.77
CA SER A 213 -55.44 -4.45 6.33
C SER A 213 -56.87 -3.93 6.55
N PRO A 214 -57.25 -2.64 6.39
CA PRO A 214 -56.73 -1.67 5.43
C PRO A 214 -56.81 -0.15 5.79
N THR A 215 -56.20 0.65 4.90
CA THR A 215 -56.60 1.99 4.41
C THR A 215 -56.42 3.27 5.22
N THR A 216 -55.66 4.13 4.61
CA THR A 216 -55.90 5.48 4.00
C THR A 216 -55.40 6.74 4.71
N LYS A 217 -54.68 7.50 3.85
CA LYS A 217 -54.69 8.97 3.61
C LYS A 217 -53.71 9.91 4.31
N THR A 218 -52.92 10.48 3.40
CA THR A 218 -52.53 11.88 3.10
C THR A 218 -51.56 12.65 4.00
N SER A 219 -50.39 12.87 3.43
CA SER A 219 -49.63 14.07 3.00
C SER A 219 -49.72 15.39 3.82
N PRO A 220 -48.75 16.33 3.78
CA PRO A 220 -47.47 16.40 3.09
C PRO A 220 -46.27 16.98 3.89
N SER A 221 -45.08 16.65 3.45
CA SER A 221 -43.80 17.40 3.25
C SER A 221 -43.35 18.53 4.22
N PRO A 222 -42.04 18.77 4.45
CA PRO A 222 -41.12 19.07 3.36
C PRO A 222 -39.69 18.42 3.46
N SER A 223 -39.24 18.04 2.33
CA SER A 223 -37.94 18.14 1.68
C SER A 223 -36.70 18.43 2.54
N ILE A 224 -35.82 17.43 2.66
CA ILE A 224 -34.40 17.62 2.78
C ILE A 224 -33.75 16.84 1.62
N LYS A 225 -32.94 17.56 0.88
CA LYS A 225 -32.25 17.21 -0.34
C LYS A 225 -31.27 16.06 -0.07
N ALA A 226 -31.63 14.84 -0.48
CA ALA A 226 -30.66 13.74 -0.60
C ALA A 226 -30.04 13.82 -1.99
N SER A 227 -28.75 13.81 -2.04
CA SER A 227 -27.96 13.59 -3.25
C SER A 227 -28.39 12.29 -3.93
N PRO A 228 -28.53 12.26 -5.23
CA PRO A 228 -28.98 11.06 -5.92
C PRO A 228 -27.85 10.02 -5.94
N LYS A 229 -28.06 8.93 -5.24
CA LYS A 229 -27.44 7.65 -5.48
C LYS A 229 -27.91 7.19 -6.85
N SER A 230 -27.11 7.37 -7.89
CA SER A 230 -27.40 6.88 -9.23
C SER A 230 -27.40 5.36 -9.22
N SER A 231 -28.57 4.77 -9.24
CA SER A 231 -28.74 3.34 -9.55
C SER A 231 -28.44 3.12 -11.04
N PRO A 232 -27.72 2.05 -11.40
CA PRO A 232 -27.51 1.69 -12.80
C PRO A 232 -28.73 1.00 -13.37
N THR A 233 -28.93 1.20 -14.66
CA THR A 233 -29.83 0.48 -15.57
C THR A 233 -30.99 1.30 -16.03
N ALA A 234 -30.73 2.34 -16.80
CA ALA A 234 -31.57 2.72 -17.90
C ALA A 234 -30.89 2.20 -19.17
N ASN A 235 -31.68 1.59 -20.05
CA ASN A 235 -31.24 1.19 -21.39
C ASN A 235 -30.91 2.49 -22.16
N LEU A 236 -29.62 2.88 -22.06
CA LEU A 236 -29.13 4.09 -22.73
C LEU A 236 -29.19 3.90 -24.24
N ALA A 237 -29.67 4.92 -24.94
CA ALA A 237 -29.63 4.94 -26.40
C ALA A 237 -28.16 4.89 -26.87
N ARG A 238 -27.86 4.09 -27.86
CA ARG A 238 -26.53 4.00 -28.47
C ARG A 238 -26.22 5.26 -29.28
N PRO A 239 -24.94 5.70 -29.31
CA PRO A 239 -23.75 5.07 -28.71
C PRO A 239 -23.60 5.44 -27.22
N TYR A 240 -23.16 4.47 -26.41
CA TYR A 240 -22.82 4.67 -25.01
C TYR A 240 -21.50 3.94 -24.65
N VAL A 241 -20.90 4.31 -23.55
CA VAL A 241 -19.74 3.62 -22.98
C VAL A 241 -20.09 3.06 -21.61
N GLN A 242 -19.61 1.86 -21.32
CA GLN A 242 -19.67 1.24 -20.00
C GLN A 242 -18.27 1.26 -19.38
N ILE A 243 -18.21 1.65 -18.13
CA ILE A 243 -16.95 1.65 -17.39
C ILE A 243 -16.52 0.22 -17.12
N ASP A 244 -15.38 -0.17 -17.66
CA ASP A 244 -14.75 -1.48 -17.49
C ASP A 244 -13.44 -1.34 -16.72
N SER A 245 -13.54 -1.26 -15.42
CA SER A 245 -12.42 -1.14 -14.49
C SER A 245 -12.70 -1.99 -13.26
N PRO A 246 -12.81 -3.33 -13.40
CA PRO A 246 -13.16 -4.23 -12.31
C PRO A 246 -12.12 -4.21 -11.20
N ASP A 247 -10.85 -4.01 -11.54
CA ASP A 247 -9.74 -4.05 -10.60
C ASP A 247 -9.66 -2.81 -9.71
N VAL A 248 -10.01 -1.63 -10.25
CA VAL A 248 -9.96 -0.35 -9.52
C VAL A 248 -11.33 0.05 -8.98
N GLY A 249 -12.40 -0.43 -9.60
CA GLY A 249 -13.78 -0.14 -9.24
C GLY A 249 -14.28 1.23 -9.69
N TRP A 250 -13.44 2.11 -10.23
CA TRP A 250 -13.82 3.44 -10.71
C TRP A 250 -12.82 4.00 -11.74
N VAL A 251 -13.20 5.08 -12.43
CA VAL A 251 -12.36 5.81 -13.40
C VAL A 251 -12.51 7.31 -13.18
N ASN A 252 -11.39 8.05 -13.33
CA ASN A 252 -11.41 9.51 -13.29
C ASN A 252 -12.06 10.10 -14.55
N VAL A 253 -12.99 11.03 -14.37
CA VAL A 253 -13.49 11.91 -15.41
C VAL A 253 -12.68 13.19 -15.39
N ARG A 254 -12.11 13.56 -16.53
CA ARG A 254 -11.19 14.70 -16.68
C ARG A 254 -11.77 15.80 -17.54
N SER A 255 -11.31 17.02 -17.35
CA SER A 255 -11.68 18.16 -18.20
C SER A 255 -11.05 18.11 -19.59
N GLU A 256 -9.95 17.38 -19.76
CA GLU A 256 -9.19 17.25 -21.01
C GLU A 256 -8.89 15.77 -21.30
N PRO A 257 -8.78 15.36 -22.59
CA PRO A 257 -8.42 13.99 -22.99
C PRO A 257 -6.90 13.74 -22.85
N SER A 258 -6.39 13.93 -21.63
CA SER A 258 -4.96 13.85 -21.33
C SER A 258 -4.72 13.63 -19.84
N THR A 259 -3.64 12.95 -19.51
CA THR A 259 -3.10 12.83 -18.14
C THR A 259 -1.94 13.79 -17.87
N ALA A 260 -1.52 14.58 -18.86
CA ALA A 260 -0.30 15.38 -18.80
C ALA A 260 -0.28 16.44 -17.68
N LYS A 261 -1.46 16.92 -17.27
CA LYS A 261 -1.61 17.92 -16.20
C LYS A 261 -1.96 17.29 -14.83
N GLY A 262 -1.80 15.98 -14.69
CA GLY A 262 -2.03 15.30 -13.42
C GLY A 262 -3.46 15.44 -12.91
N ASP A 263 -3.60 15.61 -11.60
CA ASP A 263 -4.92 15.62 -10.92
C ASP A 263 -5.69 16.92 -11.08
N GLU A 264 -5.05 18.02 -11.53
CA GLU A 264 -5.70 19.30 -11.78
C GLU A 264 -6.84 19.23 -12.80
N THR A 265 -6.83 18.19 -13.65
CA THR A 265 -7.86 17.98 -14.67
C THR A 265 -9.00 17.05 -14.21
N ILE A 266 -8.93 16.46 -13.03
CA ILE A 266 -9.95 15.55 -12.51
C ILE A 266 -11.19 16.33 -12.08
N LEU A 267 -12.32 16.03 -12.69
CA LEU A 267 -13.61 16.63 -12.38
C LEU A 267 -14.39 15.81 -11.35
N THR A 268 -14.38 14.48 -11.52
CA THR A 268 -15.09 13.52 -10.66
C THR A 268 -14.59 12.11 -10.94
N LYS A 269 -15.16 11.13 -10.22
CA LYS A 269 -14.95 9.69 -10.42
C LYS A 269 -16.27 9.03 -10.79
N VAL A 270 -16.20 8.00 -11.63
CA VAL A 270 -17.34 7.16 -12.05
C VAL A 270 -17.01 5.70 -11.77
N ASP A 271 -17.99 4.92 -11.33
CA ASP A 271 -17.79 3.57 -10.84
C ASP A 271 -17.79 2.53 -11.97
N HIS A 272 -17.12 1.40 -11.74
CA HIS A 272 -17.17 0.23 -12.62
C HIS A 272 -18.61 -0.22 -12.87
N GLY A 273 -18.93 -0.57 -14.11
CA GLY A 273 -20.24 -1.00 -14.54
C GLY A 273 -21.24 0.14 -14.85
N GLN A 274 -20.92 1.39 -14.50
CA GLN A 274 -21.77 2.53 -14.89
C GLN A 274 -21.73 2.75 -16.40
N GLN A 275 -22.85 3.20 -16.95
CA GLN A 275 -23.03 3.49 -18.37
C GLN A 275 -23.29 4.97 -18.59
N PHE A 276 -22.65 5.54 -19.61
CA PHE A 276 -22.78 6.96 -19.93
C PHE A 276 -22.95 7.17 -21.43
N PRO A 277 -23.76 8.18 -21.86
CA PRO A 277 -23.84 8.55 -23.27
C PRO A 277 -22.46 8.95 -23.80
N LEU A 278 -22.06 8.39 -24.94
CA LEU A 278 -20.85 8.78 -25.66
C LEU A 278 -21.12 10.02 -26.49
N LEU A 279 -20.42 11.10 -26.22
CA LEU A 279 -20.57 12.38 -26.92
C LEU A 279 -19.54 12.55 -28.04
N SER A 280 -18.29 12.17 -27.78
CA SER A 280 -17.21 12.22 -28.77
C SER A 280 -16.06 11.29 -28.37
N GLU A 281 -15.18 11.01 -29.32
CA GLU A 281 -13.98 10.20 -29.16
C GLU A 281 -12.77 10.95 -29.67
N GLN A 282 -11.66 10.97 -28.92
CA GLN A 282 -10.43 11.63 -29.33
C GLN A 282 -9.21 10.90 -28.75
N SER A 283 -8.31 10.42 -29.61
CA SER A 283 -7.01 9.85 -29.22
C SER A 283 -7.09 8.78 -28.12
N GLY A 284 -8.10 7.89 -28.18
CA GLY A 284 -8.31 6.84 -27.17
C GLY A 284 -8.98 7.31 -25.88
N TRP A 285 -9.59 8.50 -25.89
CA TRP A 285 -10.41 9.02 -24.84
C TRP A 285 -11.85 9.15 -25.30
N TYR A 286 -12.79 8.90 -24.37
CA TYR A 286 -14.23 9.04 -24.59
C TYR A 286 -14.76 10.23 -23.82
N GLN A 287 -15.46 11.14 -24.49
CA GLN A 287 -16.20 12.20 -23.84
C GLN A 287 -17.57 11.69 -23.45
N ILE A 288 -17.88 11.78 -22.18
CA ILE A 288 -19.16 11.33 -21.61
C ILE A 288 -19.91 12.49 -20.94
N GLU A 289 -21.21 12.34 -20.79
CA GLU A 289 -22.02 13.16 -19.90
C GLU A 289 -22.23 12.39 -18.60
N TYR A 290 -21.46 12.76 -17.56
CA TYR A 290 -21.45 12.05 -16.28
C TYR A 290 -22.52 12.56 -15.30
N GLU A 291 -23.05 13.75 -15.53
CA GLU A 291 -24.23 14.34 -14.89
C GLU A 291 -24.93 15.23 -15.92
N THR A 292 -26.22 15.49 -15.73
CA THR A 292 -27.02 16.33 -16.65
C THR A 292 -26.34 17.67 -16.92
N GLY A 293 -25.90 17.86 -18.17
CA GLY A 293 -25.19 19.05 -18.62
C GLY A 293 -23.69 19.10 -18.27
N LYS A 294 -23.15 18.12 -17.55
CA LYS A 294 -21.72 18.05 -17.21
C LYS A 294 -21.00 17.01 -18.04
N LYS A 295 -20.00 17.46 -18.76
CA LYS A 295 -19.20 16.65 -19.69
C LYS A 295 -17.78 16.51 -19.20
N GLY A 296 -17.17 15.36 -19.48
CA GLY A 296 -15.79 15.12 -19.17
C GLY A 296 -15.24 13.93 -19.96
N TRP A 297 -13.95 13.72 -19.85
CA TRP A 297 -13.19 12.71 -20.60
C TRP A 297 -12.79 11.55 -19.70
N ILE A 298 -13.01 10.34 -20.18
CA ILE A 298 -12.52 9.11 -19.57
C ILE A 298 -11.57 8.40 -20.54
N SER A 299 -10.58 7.69 -20.01
CA SER A 299 -9.69 6.91 -20.85
C SER A 299 -10.41 5.70 -21.41
N GLY A 300 -10.33 5.49 -22.73
CA GLY A 300 -10.89 4.32 -23.42
C GLY A 300 -10.27 2.99 -23.00
N LYS A 301 -9.12 3.04 -22.29
CA LYS A 301 -8.51 1.85 -21.70
C LYS A 301 -9.37 1.22 -20.60
N TYR A 302 -10.24 2.02 -19.97
CA TYR A 302 -11.05 1.63 -18.82
C TYR A 302 -12.55 1.75 -19.13
N ALA A 303 -12.92 1.71 -20.41
CA ALA A 303 -14.31 1.79 -20.82
C ALA A 303 -14.53 1.04 -22.13
N GLU A 304 -15.60 0.28 -22.19
CA GLU A 304 -16.05 -0.43 -23.39
C GLU A 304 -17.11 0.41 -24.12
N LYS A 305 -16.95 0.56 -25.43
CA LYS A 305 -17.86 1.32 -26.30
C LYS A 305 -18.90 0.40 -26.90
N PHE A 306 -20.16 0.81 -26.85
CA PHE A 306 -21.30 0.14 -27.46
C PHE A 306 -21.94 1.06 -28.51
N GLU A 307 -21.92 0.62 -29.77
CA GLU A 307 -22.48 1.31 -30.95
C GLU A 307 -23.91 0.87 -31.27
#